data_51bddcb1a713174231a71247d78411f8
#
_entry.id   51bddcb1a713174231a71247d78411f8
#
_cell.length_a   1.000
_cell.length_b   1.000
_cell.length_c   1.000
_cell.angle_alpha   90.00
_cell.angle_beta   90.00
_cell.angle_gamma   90.00
#
_symmetry.space_group_name_H-M   'P 1'
#
loop_
_entity.id
_entity.type
_entity.pdbx_description
1 polymer ?
#
loop_
_entity_poly.entity_id
_entity_poly.type
_entity_poly.pdbx_seq_one_letter_code
_entity_poly.pdbx_strand_id
1 'polypeptide(L)'
;MKKLFFALIALVAIGANAQNGVSNPYRFGQGEDSTRCIQSISIMNTNVKNKDYKVAYDAWKVLFDEFPVARVDTYTNGIKILADFIAKENDPAKKEEYIDMLLSVYDQQIKYLEQLQQITKTRLSEGQILGRKVIDLLKYRKDAPVEEVYNMLAKSVALEQGMSEYVVTELFMKYSGLKYKNDQSHGEQIIEDYLNASVYIVDVLDKYHDNIEKCLQKYAEEGDPKDSINAGKYSKMIDASRVAKSNIDAYFINSGAASCEDLDRIYAPLIEENKDNIEYLNKVITVMAMLRCTNQDAYLAASEYAFEIDPNPTSKAAMGCGYRYFKRGDIDKAMEYFDRAIELETSVTNKSELCYKVADIYYNLNKYGKARTYAQKALALNSKYGAPHIIIAQCYAATSSWSDDNTLNNCTYYLCIDRLERAKSVDPSVRREADKLIASYILPSGVTRNSGVRVSTGSDRVKAPVLSHRTESTLS
;
A
#
# COMPACT_ATOMS: atom_id res chain seq x y z
N MET A 1 -52.04 -21.41 -7.64
CA MET A 1 -51.61 -22.34 -8.71
C MET A 1 -50.09 -22.16 -8.82
N LYS A 2 -49.36 -23.12 -8.28
CA LYS A 2 -47.91 -23.18 -8.25
C LYS A 2 -47.42 -23.61 -9.63
N LYS A 3 -46.64 -22.75 -10.30
CA LYS A 3 -45.86 -23.18 -11.49
C LYS A 3 -44.44 -23.54 -11.02
N LEU A 4 -44.22 -24.85 -10.85
CA LEU A 4 -42.88 -25.43 -10.80
C LEU A 4 -42.20 -25.19 -12.17
N PHE A 5 -41.10 -24.43 -12.18
CA PHE A 5 -40.13 -24.47 -13.25
C PHE A 5 -39.18 -25.62 -12.96
N PHE A 6 -39.36 -26.72 -13.67
CA PHE A 6 -38.34 -27.76 -13.80
C PHE A 6 -37.22 -27.21 -14.66
N ALA A 7 -36.11 -26.88 -14.03
CA ALA A 7 -34.83 -26.71 -14.75
C ALA A 7 -34.40 -28.11 -15.23
N LEU A 8 -34.53 -28.34 -16.51
CA LEU A 8 -34.02 -29.51 -17.20
C LEU A 8 -32.48 -29.39 -17.20
N ILE A 9 -31.84 -29.98 -16.19
CA ILE A 9 -30.40 -30.25 -16.23
C ILE A 9 -30.26 -31.33 -17.33
N ALA A 10 -29.89 -30.90 -18.54
CA ALA A 10 -29.36 -31.79 -19.52
C ALA A 10 -28.05 -32.37 -18.97
N LEU A 11 -28.14 -33.52 -18.31
CA LEU A 11 -27.03 -34.41 -18.11
C LEU A 11 -26.59 -34.83 -19.54
N VAL A 12 -25.68 -34.05 -20.12
CA VAL A 12 -24.82 -34.58 -21.18
C VAL A 12 -24.03 -35.66 -20.46
N ALA A 13 -24.43 -36.92 -20.73
CA ALA A 13 -23.61 -38.07 -20.47
C ALA A 13 -22.34 -37.87 -21.32
N ILE A 14 -21.37 -37.16 -20.78
CA ILE A 14 -19.99 -37.20 -21.22
C ILE A 14 -19.60 -38.64 -20.94
N GLY A 15 -19.54 -39.42 -22.01
CA GLY A 15 -19.09 -40.78 -21.97
C GLY A 15 -17.87 -40.86 -21.09
N ALA A 16 -17.81 -41.88 -20.28
CA ALA A 16 -16.66 -42.22 -19.44
C ALA A 16 -15.44 -42.57 -20.34
N ASN A 17 -15.07 -41.63 -21.19
CA ASN A 17 -13.86 -41.65 -21.97
C ASN A 17 -12.84 -40.78 -21.28
N ALA A 18 -12.05 -41.50 -20.51
CA ALA A 18 -10.66 -41.15 -20.30
C ALA A 18 -10.44 -39.77 -19.70
N GLN A 19 -10.40 -39.72 -18.43
CA GLN A 19 -9.47 -38.85 -17.76
C GLN A 19 -8.03 -39.26 -18.13
N ASN A 20 -7.74 -39.35 -19.45
CA ASN A 20 -6.42 -39.53 -19.97
C ASN A 20 -5.63 -38.28 -19.61
N GLY A 21 -4.57 -38.43 -18.83
CA GLY A 21 -3.68 -37.37 -18.49
C GLY A 21 -3.89 -36.73 -17.12
N VAL A 22 -4.79 -37.21 -16.28
CA VAL A 22 -4.99 -36.66 -14.90
C VAL A 22 -3.91 -37.14 -13.94
N SER A 23 -3.16 -38.19 -14.27
CA SER A 23 -2.04 -38.68 -13.47
C SER A 23 -0.75 -38.76 -14.30
N ASN A 24 0.35 -38.30 -13.70
CA ASN A 24 1.69 -38.58 -14.20
C ASN A 24 1.97 -40.09 -14.00
N PRO A 25 2.42 -40.88 -15.04
CA PRO A 25 3.09 -40.45 -16.26
C PRO A 25 2.19 -40.25 -17.48
N TYR A 26 0.91 -40.47 -17.40
CA TYR A 26 0.02 -40.52 -18.57
C TYR A 26 -0.65 -39.20 -18.94
N ARG A 27 -0.07 -38.07 -18.53
CA ARG A 27 -0.66 -36.71 -18.75
C ARG A 27 -0.92 -36.36 -20.24
N PHE A 28 -0.30 -37.09 -21.18
CA PHE A 28 -0.52 -36.92 -22.60
C PHE A 28 -1.47 -37.98 -23.18
N GLY A 29 -2.05 -38.87 -22.34
CA GLY A 29 -2.75 -40.08 -22.81
C GLY A 29 -1.80 -41.19 -23.22
N GLN A 30 -2.34 -42.27 -23.87
CA GLN A 30 -1.60 -43.42 -24.35
C GLN A 30 -2.01 -43.73 -25.81
N GLY A 31 -1.09 -44.33 -26.56
CA GLY A 31 -1.37 -44.73 -27.95
C GLY A 31 -1.77 -43.54 -28.84
N GLU A 32 -2.91 -43.69 -29.51
CA GLU A 32 -3.45 -42.64 -30.42
C GLU A 32 -3.77 -41.33 -29.69
N ASP A 33 -4.26 -41.41 -28.44
CA ASP A 33 -4.55 -40.22 -27.62
C ASP A 33 -3.29 -39.42 -27.35
N SER A 34 -2.15 -40.08 -27.08
CA SER A 34 -0.87 -39.39 -26.90
C SER A 34 -0.44 -38.63 -28.16
N THR A 35 -0.62 -39.27 -29.33
CA THR A 35 -0.29 -38.63 -30.62
C THR A 35 -1.19 -37.40 -30.84
N ARG A 36 -2.49 -37.51 -30.61
CA ARG A 36 -3.47 -36.44 -30.73
C ARG A 36 -3.18 -35.29 -29.76
N CYS A 37 -2.86 -35.60 -28.51
CA CYS A 37 -2.47 -34.60 -27.52
C CYS A 37 -1.24 -33.79 -27.94
N ILE A 38 -0.15 -34.49 -28.34
CA ILE A 38 1.11 -33.85 -28.76
C ILE A 38 0.91 -33.00 -30.02
N GLN A 39 0.13 -33.50 -31.00
CA GLN A 39 -0.21 -32.72 -32.19
C GLN A 39 -0.99 -31.45 -31.82
N SER A 40 -2.01 -31.57 -30.96
CA SER A 40 -2.80 -30.44 -30.48
C SER A 40 -1.94 -29.40 -29.73
N ILE A 41 -0.99 -29.84 -28.91
CA ILE A 41 -0.01 -28.93 -28.25
C ILE A 41 0.79 -28.15 -29.30
N SER A 42 1.31 -28.84 -30.32
CA SER A 42 2.12 -28.22 -31.38
C SER A 42 1.31 -27.21 -32.19
N ILE A 43 0.10 -27.57 -32.61
CA ILE A 43 -0.80 -26.73 -33.39
C ILE A 43 -1.20 -25.49 -32.57
N MET A 44 -1.66 -25.68 -31.34
CA MET A 44 -2.05 -24.57 -30.42
C MET A 44 -0.88 -23.61 -30.26
N ASN A 45 0.29 -24.06 -29.84
CA ASN A 45 1.42 -23.20 -29.52
C ASN A 45 1.93 -22.43 -30.74
N THR A 46 2.01 -23.08 -31.90
CA THR A 46 2.46 -22.45 -33.15
C THR A 46 1.50 -21.34 -33.55
N ASN A 47 0.20 -21.63 -33.54
CA ASN A 47 -0.80 -20.67 -34.01
C ASN A 47 -1.06 -19.53 -32.99
N VAL A 48 -0.99 -19.79 -31.68
CA VAL A 48 -1.00 -18.73 -30.68
C VAL A 48 0.20 -17.78 -30.82
N LYS A 49 1.40 -18.32 -31.07
CA LYS A 49 2.60 -17.51 -31.36
C LYS A 49 2.42 -16.63 -32.59
N ASN A 50 1.80 -17.16 -33.63
CA ASN A 50 1.51 -16.47 -34.91
C ASN A 50 0.24 -15.58 -34.82
N LYS A 51 -0.48 -15.58 -33.68
CA LYS A 51 -1.75 -14.87 -33.47
C LYS A 51 -2.87 -15.38 -34.40
N ASP A 52 -2.77 -16.59 -34.91
CA ASP A 52 -3.85 -17.27 -35.64
C ASP A 52 -4.74 -18.05 -34.65
N TYR A 53 -5.51 -17.28 -33.91
CA TYR A 53 -6.31 -17.81 -32.80
C TYR A 53 -7.47 -18.71 -33.28
N LYS A 54 -7.94 -18.50 -34.52
CA LYS A 54 -8.99 -19.35 -35.10
C LYS A 54 -8.51 -20.78 -35.28
N VAL A 55 -7.32 -20.97 -35.84
CA VAL A 55 -6.71 -22.31 -36.01
C VAL A 55 -6.26 -22.90 -34.68
N ALA A 56 -5.81 -22.05 -33.76
CA ALA A 56 -5.41 -22.48 -32.42
C ALA A 56 -6.57 -23.02 -31.59
N TYR A 57 -7.80 -22.53 -31.80
CA TYR A 57 -8.96 -22.82 -30.95
C TYR A 57 -9.33 -24.29 -30.91
N ASP A 58 -9.44 -24.94 -32.06
CA ASP A 58 -9.85 -26.36 -32.15
C ASP A 58 -8.81 -27.28 -31.45
N ALA A 59 -7.53 -27.01 -31.66
CA ALA A 59 -6.47 -27.74 -30.98
C ALA A 59 -6.44 -27.45 -29.46
N TRP A 60 -6.67 -26.19 -29.05
CA TRP A 60 -6.81 -25.83 -27.65
C TRP A 60 -8.02 -26.54 -27.01
N LYS A 61 -9.14 -26.60 -27.69
CA LYS A 61 -10.36 -27.21 -27.17
C LYS A 61 -10.17 -28.71 -26.88
N VAL A 62 -9.46 -29.41 -27.74
CA VAL A 62 -9.06 -30.81 -27.48
C VAL A 62 -8.22 -30.91 -26.19
N LEU A 63 -7.24 -30.03 -26.02
CA LEU A 63 -6.40 -30.04 -24.81
C LEU A 63 -7.19 -29.69 -23.55
N PHE A 64 -8.04 -28.69 -23.64
CA PHE A 64 -8.86 -28.24 -22.54
C PHE A 64 -9.85 -29.30 -22.06
N ASP A 65 -10.55 -29.97 -23.01
CA ASP A 65 -11.58 -30.93 -22.66
C ASP A 65 -11.00 -32.30 -22.28
N GLU A 66 -9.97 -32.77 -22.98
CA GLU A 66 -9.53 -34.15 -22.88
C GLU A 66 -8.18 -34.33 -22.16
N PHE A 67 -7.31 -33.33 -22.17
CA PHE A 67 -5.97 -33.40 -21.59
C PHE A 67 -5.66 -32.23 -20.65
N PRO A 68 -6.47 -32.02 -19.61
CA PRO A 68 -6.41 -30.80 -18.77
C PRO A 68 -5.09 -30.63 -18.02
N VAL A 69 -4.32 -31.69 -17.81
CA VAL A 69 -3.02 -31.65 -17.12
C VAL A 69 -1.83 -31.81 -18.04
N ALA A 70 -2.06 -31.85 -19.36
CA ALA A 70 -0.96 -32.00 -20.30
C ALA A 70 0.06 -30.86 -20.18
N ARG A 71 -0.40 -29.62 -20.08
CA ARG A 71 0.45 -28.44 -20.02
C ARG A 71 -0.23 -27.28 -19.29
N VAL A 72 0.56 -26.51 -18.53
CA VAL A 72 0.08 -25.28 -17.86
C VAL A 72 -0.28 -24.20 -18.86
N ASP A 73 0.45 -24.10 -19.99
CA ASP A 73 0.20 -23.08 -21.01
C ASP A 73 -1.11 -23.28 -21.80
N THR A 74 -1.76 -24.46 -21.69
CA THR A 74 -3.13 -24.68 -22.20
C THR A 74 -4.09 -23.61 -21.64
N TYR A 75 -4.01 -23.29 -20.36
CA TYR A 75 -4.87 -22.30 -19.71
C TYR A 75 -4.55 -20.87 -20.14
N THR A 76 -3.27 -20.48 -20.12
CA THR A 76 -2.87 -19.13 -20.54
C THR A 76 -3.11 -18.86 -22.03
N ASN A 77 -2.98 -19.89 -22.87
CA ASN A 77 -3.27 -19.79 -24.29
C ASN A 77 -4.78 -19.74 -24.55
N GLY A 78 -5.58 -20.52 -23.81
CA GLY A 78 -7.04 -20.46 -23.89
C GLY A 78 -7.58 -19.07 -23.59
N ILE A 79 -7.07 -18.41 -22.53
CA ILE A 79 -7.43 -17.03 -22.18
C ILE A 79 -7.11 -16.08 -23.36
N LYS A 80 -5.93 -16.20 -23.99
CA LYS A 80 -5.56 -15.34 -25.14
C LYS A 80 -6.46 -15.56 -26.36
N ILE A 81 -6.77 -16.82 -26.66
CA ILE A 81 -7.65 -17.19 -27.78
C ILE A 81 -9.04 -16.61 -27.55
N LEU A 82 -9.61 -16.85 -26.37
CA LEU A 82 -10.97 -16.40 -26.04
C LEU A 82 -11.05 -14.87 -25.93
N ALA A 83 -10.02 -14.20 -25.40
CA ALA A 83 -9.96 -12.74 -25.37
C ALA A 83 -9.98 -12.11 -26.78
N ASP A 84 -9.31 -12.74 -27.75
CA ASP A 84 -9.37 -12.30 -29.15
C ASP A 84 -10.76 -12.53 -29.76
N PHE A 85 -11.39 -13.66 -29.47
CA PHE A 85 -12.75 -13.96 -29.94
C PHE A 85 -13.76 -12.98 -29.36
N ILE A 86 -13.71 -12.72 -28.03
CA ILE A 86 -14.58 -11.74 -27.37
C ILE A 86 -14.41 -10.33 -28.00
N ALA A 87 -13.17 -9.97 -28.35
CA ALA A 87 -12.87 -8.66 -28.93
C ALA A 87 -13.42 -8.51 -30.36
N LYS A 88 -13.53 -9.59 -31.11
CA LYS A 88 -13.95 -9.59 -32.53
C LYS A 88 -15.42 -9.97 -32.72
N GLU A 89 -16.05 -10.58 -31.71
CA GLU A 89 -17.45 -11.01 -31.81
C GLU A 89 -18.42 -9.83 -31.71
N ASN A 90 -19.36 -9.76 -32.63
CA ASN A 90 -20.39 -8.74 -32.70
C ASN A 90 -21.75 -9.24 -32.18
N ASP A 91 -21.98 -10.55 -32.20
CA ASP A 91 -23.21 -11.16 -31.66
C ASP A 91 -23.11 -11.18 -30.11
N PRO A 92 -23.99 -10.46 -29.41
CA PRO A 92 -23.94 -10.39 -27.94
C PRO A 92 -24.07 -11.75 -27.26
N ALA A 93 -24.88 -12.67 -27.80
CA ALA A 93 -25.08 -14.00 -27.20
C ALA A 93 -23.82 -14.86 -27.32
N LYS A 94 -23.20 -14.89 -28.49
CA LYS A 94 -21.94 -15.59 -28.70
C LYS A 94 -20.79 -14.98 -27.92
N LYS A 95 -20.79 -13.66 -27.80
CA LYS A 95 -19.79 -12.96 -26.97
C LYS A 95 -19.89 -13.38 -25.52
N GLU A 96 -21.11 -13.52 -25.00
CA GLU A 96 -21.36 -13.97 -23.64
C GLU A 96 -20.93 -15.45 -23.45
N GLU A 97 -21.18 -16.33 -24.44
CA GLU A 97 -20.67 -17.71 -24.43
C GLU A 97 -19.14 -17.76 -24.33
N TYR A 98 -18.43 -16.90 -25.08
CA TYR A 98 -16.97 -16.85 -24.98
C TYR A 98 -16.49 -16.30 -23.64
N ILE A 99 -17.20 -15.36 -23.02
CA ILE A 99 -16.90 -14.85 -21.69
C ILE A 99 -17.08 -15.98 -20.65
N ASP A 100 -18.21 -16.71 -20.70
CA ASP A 100 -18.43 -17.88 -19.83
C ASP A 100 -17.33 -18.92 -19.99
N MET A 101 -16.97 -19.23 -21.23
CA MET A 101 -15.88 -20.16 -21.50
C MET A 101 -14.54 -19.65 -20.96
N LEU A 102 -14.23 -18.36 -21.08
CA LEU A 102 -13.00 -17.77 -20.54
C LEU A 102 -12.97 -17.89 -19.01
N LEU A 103 -14.06 -17.62 -18.34
CA LEU A 103 -14.13 -17.76 -16.88
C LEU A 103 -14.02 -19.24 -16.44
N SER A 104 -14.58 -20.17 -17.22
CA SER A 104 -14.45 -21.60 -16.95
C SER A 104 -13.01 -22.13 -17.11
N VAL A 105 -12.16 -21.45 -17.89
CA VAL A 105 -10.73 -21.79 -18.00
C VAL A 105 -10.04 -21.65 -16.64
N TYR A 106 -10.34 -20.61 -15.88
CA TYR A 106 -9.81 -20.42 -14.53
C TYR A 106 -10.33 -21.49 -13.56
N ASP A 107 -11.63 -21.83 -13.63
CA ASP A 107 -12.24 -22.84 -12.76
C ASP A 107 -11.62 -24.21 -13.00
N GLN A 108 -11.40 -24.57 -14.25
CA GLN A 108 -10.73 -25.83 -14.58
C GLN A 108 -9.26 -25.82 -14.17
N GLN A 109 -8.56 -24.70 -14.29
CA GLN A 109 -7.18 -24.58 -13.81
C GLN A 109 -7.08 -24.79 -12.30
N ILE A 110 -8.03 -24.27 -11.53
CA ILE A 110 -8.12 -24.49 -10.07
C ILE A 110 -8.43 -25.97 -9.80
N LYS A 111 -9.37 -26.56 -10.54
CA LYS A 111 -9.75 -27.96 -10.37
C LYS A 111 -8.55 -28.93 -10.52
N TYR A 112 -7.63 -28.64 -11.40
CA TYR A 112 -6.45 -29.48 -11.67
C TYR A 112 -5.15 -28.87 -11.12
N LEU A 113 -5.24 -27.96 -10.17
CA LEU A 113 -4.09 -27.19 -9.67
C LEU A 113 -2.97 -28.07 -9.14
N GLU A 114 -3.28 -29.06 -8.31
CA GLU A 114 -2.28 -29.96 -7.72
C GLU A 114 -1.45 -30.69 -8.77
N GLN A 115 -2.10 -31.22 -9.81
CA GLN A 115 -1.42 -31.92 -10.90
C GLN A 115 -0.60 -30.95 -11.76
N LEU A 116 -1.11 -29.73 -11.98
CA LEU A 116 -0.42 -28.70 -12.74
C LEU A 116 0.82 -28.19 -12.01
N GLN A 117 0.79 -28.10 -10.69
CA GLN A 117 1.94 -27.73 -9.87
C GLN A 117 3.08 -28.75 -9.97
N GLN A 118 2.78 -30.03 -10.15
CA GLN A 118 3.80 -31.08 -10.31
C GLN A 118 4.58 -30.98 -11.61
N ILE A 119 4.04 -30.31 -12.64
CA ILE A 119 4.64 -30.22 -13.97
C ILE A 119 5.20 -28.84 -14.29
N THR A 120 5.12 -27.86 -13.39
CA THR A 120 5.65 -26.52 -13.58
C THR A 120 6.77 -26.21 -12.59
N LYS A 121 7.73 -25.39 -13.04
CA LYS A 121 8.77 -24.81 -12.17
C LYS A 121 8.39 -23.41 -11.71
N THR A 122 7.37 -22.81 -12.32
CA THR A 122 6.88 -21.48 -11.95
C THR A 122 5.83 -21.61 -10.86
N ARG A 123 5.78 -20.63 -9.97
CA ARG A 123 4.73 -20.56 -8.96
C ARG A 123 3.35 -20.51 -9.62
N LEU A 124 2.49 -21.42 -9.20
CA LEU A 124 1.09 -21.48 -9.58
C LEU A 124 0.27 -21.71 -8.31
N SER A 125 -0.70 -20.85 -8.03
CA SER A 125 -1.50 -20.90 -6.81
C SER A 125 -2.95 -20.57 -7.09
N GLU A 126 -3.86 -21.07 -6.26
CA GLU A 126 -5.28 -20.81 -6.36
C GLU A 126 -5.56 -19.30 -6.23
N GLY A 127 -4.92 -18.62 -5.28
CA GLY A 127 -5.11 -17.20 -5.07
C GLY A 127 -4.73 -16.37 -6.30
N GLN A 128 -3.61 -16.69 -6.97
CA GLN A 128 -3.20 -16.03 -8.20
C GLN A 128 -4.21 -16.26 -9.34
N ILE A 129 -4.73 -17.47 -9.48
CA ILE A 129 -5.72 -17.81 -10.51
C ILE A 129 -7.03 -17.07 -10.25
N LEU A 130 -7.52 -17.05 -9.01
CA LEU A 130 -8.72 -16.31 -8.61
C LEU A 130 -8.59 -14.81 -8.86
N GLY A 131 -7.48 -14.20 -8.48
CA GLY A 131 -7.23 -12.78 -8.72
C GLY A 131 -7.31 -12.42 -10.20
N ARG A 132 -6.70 -13.23 -11.07
CA ARG A 132 -6.78 -13.04 -12.52
C ARG A 132 -8.17 -13.29 -13.09
N LYS A 133 -8.90 -14.28 -12.56
CA LYS A 133 -10.31 -14.51 -12.91
C LYS A 133 -11.15 -13.28 -12.66
N VAL A 134 -10.97 -12.62 -11.48
CA VAL A 134 -11.72 -11.41 -11.15
C VAL A 134 -11.36 -10.25 -12.07
N ILE A 135 -10.09 -10.06 -12.41
CA ILE A 135 -9.67 -9.01 -13.36
C ILE A 135 -10.38 -9.17 -14.70
N ASP A 136 -10.41 -10.39 -15.25
CA ASP A 136 -11.09 -10.65 -16.51
C ASP A 136 -12.62 -10.61 -16.38
N LEU A 137 -13.19 -11.10 -15.26
CA LEU A 137 -14.62 -10.94 -14.97
C LEU A 137 -15.04 -9.48 -15.03
N LEU A 138 -14.34 -8.60 -14.33
CA LEU A 138 -14.67 -7.16 -14.28
C LEU A 138 -14.38 -6.41 -15.58
N LYS A 139 -13.47 -6.93 -16.39
CA LYS A 139 -13.22 -6.40 -17.73
C LYS A 139 -14.41 -6.58 -18.65
N TYR A 140 -15.10 -7.69 -18.56
CA TYR A 140 -16.19 -8.07 -19.46
C TYR A 140 -17.58 -7.88 -18.86
N ARG A 141 -17.72 -8.04 -17.53
CA ARG A 141 -18.96 -7.89 -16.76
C ARG A 141 -18.77 -6.87 -15.65
N LYS A 142 -18.92 -5.59 -16.01
CA LYS A 142 -18.70 -4.46 -15.07
C LYS A 142 -19.73 -4.39 -13.95
N ASP A 143 -20.88 -5.02 -14.13
CA ASP A 143 -22.02 -5.11 -13.24
C ASP A 143 -22.08 -6.43 -12.45
N ALA A 144 -20.98 -7.18 -12.42
CA ALA A 144 -20.88 -8.41 -11.63
C ALA A 144 -21.25 -8.13 -10.16
N PRO A 145 -21.99 -9.07 -9.48
CA PRO A 145 -22.47 -8.86 -8.12
C PRO A 145 -21.31 -8.57 -7.15
N VAL A 146 -21.47 -7.51 -6.37
CA VAL A 146 -20.44 -7.04 -5.41
C VAL A 146 -20.01 -8.15 -4.46
N GLU A 147 -20.98 -8.92 -3.94
CA GLU A 147 -20.73 -10.02 -3.01
C GLU A 147 -19.89 -11.14 -3.63
N GLU A 148 -20.19 -11.54 -4.85
CA GLU A 148 -19.45 -12.58 -5.57
C GLU A 148 -18.00 -12.14 -5.83
N VAL A 149 -17.83 -10.90 -6.34
CA VAL A 149 -16.51 -10.32 -6.63
C VAL A 149 -15.69 -10.18 -5.35
N TYR A 150 -16.29 -9.65 -4.29
CA TYR A 150 -15.63 -9.51 -2.99
C TYR A 150 -15.14 -10.86 -2.45
N ASN A 151 -16.00 -11.89 -2.45
CA ASN A 151 -15.64 -13.19 -1.92
C ASN A 151 -14.47 -13.85 -2.68
N MET A 152 -14.43 -13.72 -4.01
CA MET A 152 -13.30 -14.19 -4.81
C MET A 152 -12.01 -13.41 -4.50
N LEU A 153 -12.09 -12.08 -4.38
CA LEU A 153 -10.94 -11.22 -4.06
C LEU A 153 -10.43 -11.49 -2.64
N ALA A 154 -11.32 -11.60 -1.65
CA ALA A 154 -10.96 -11.91 -0.27
C ALA A 154 -10.22 -13.25 -0.17
N LYS A 155 -10.73 -14.30 -0.85
CA LYS A 155 -10.05 -15.58 -0.92
C LYS A 155 -8.68 -15.49 -1.62
N SER A 156 -8.61 -14.76 -2.75
CA SER A 156 -7.36 -14.56 -3.49
C SER A 156 -6.30 -13.88 -2.61
N VAL A 157 -6.66 -12.77 -1.97
CA VAL A 157 -5.75 -11.98 -1.13
C VAL A 157 -5.33 -12.73 0.13
N ALA A 158 -6.25 -13.48 0.76
CA ALA A 158 -5.93 -14.31 1.92
C ALA A 158 -4.91 -15.42 1.60
N LEU A 159 -4.98 -16.02 0.41
CA LEU A 159 -4.05 -17.06 -0.04
C LEU A 159 -2.70 -16.50 -0.50
N GLU A 160 -2.69 -15.31 -1.10
CA GLU A 160 -1.49 -14.71 -1.68
C GLU A 160 -0.76 -13.75 -0.74
N GLN A 161 -1.49 -13.04 0.12
CA GLN A 161 -0.95 -12.02 1.03
C GLN A 161 -0.05 -11.00 0.28
N GLY A 162 1.13 -10.73 0.74
CA GLY A 162 2.13 -9.87 0.09
C GLY A 162 2.63 -10.36 -1.28
N MET A 163 2.19 -11.54 -1.75
CA MET A 163 2.45 -12.05 -3.10
C MET A 163 1.35 -11.69 -4.10
N SER A 164 0.25 -11.07 -3.65
CA SER A 164 -0.85 -10.62 -4.49
C SER A 164 -0.37 -9.66 -5.58
N GLU A 165 -1.05 -9.66 -6.72
CA GLU A 165 -0.84 -8.61 -7.71
C GLU A 165 -1.44 -7.29 -7.18
N TYR A 166 -0.74 -6.15 -7.32
CA TYR A 166 -1.19 -4.85 -6.78
C TYR A 166 -2.63 -4.48 -7.21
N VAL A 167 -3.00 -4.84 -8.45
CA VAL A 167 -4.37 -4.63 -8.97
C VAL A 167 -5.40 -5.43 -8.19
N VAL A 168 -5.07 -6.66 -7.79
CA VAL A 168 -5.96 -7.53 -7.01
C VAL A 168 -6.17 -6.97 -5.60
N THR A 169 -5.09 -6.50 -4.96
CA THR A 169 -5.16 -5.86 -3.63
C THR A 169 -5.97 -4.56 -3.68
N GLU A 170 -5.80 -3.76 -4.73
CA GLU A 170 -6.58 -2.55 -4.96
C GLU A 170 -8.08 -2.84 -5.15
N LEU A 171 -8.41 -3.82 -6.02
CA LEU A 171 -9.78 -4.26 -6.25
C LEU A 171 -10.42 -4.83 -4.99
N PHE A 172 -9.67 -5.58 -4.19
CA PHE A 172 -10.15 -6.13 -2.92
C PHE A 172 -10.67 -5.02 -2.01
N MET A 173 -9.88 -3.96 -1.80
CA MET A 173 -10.31 -2.84 -0.96
C MET A 173 -11.49 -2.07 -1.57
N LYS A 174 -11.51 -1.90 -2.89
CA LYS A 174 -12.64 -1.28 -3.59
C LYS A 174 -13.95 -2.04 -3.33
N TYR A 175 -13.93 -3.37 -3.47
CA TYR A 175 -15.13 -4.19 -3.33
C TYR A 175 -15.51 -4.41 -1.86
N SER A 176 -14.57 -4.40 -0.93
CA SER A 176 -14.84 -4.33 0.51
C SER A 176 -15.60 -3.03 0.85
N GLY A 177 -15.16 -1.89 0.31
CA GLY A 177 -15.85 -0.62 0.49
C GLY A 177 -17.26 -0.58 -0.13
N LEU A 178 -17.46 -1.20 -1.30
CA LEU A 178 -18.78 -1.32 -1.93
C LEU A 178 -19.70 -2.24 -1.12
N LYS A 179 -19.16 -3.36 -0.59
CA LYS A 179 -19.91 -4.28 0.26
C LYS A 179 -20.37 -3.59 1.53
N TYR A 180 -19.50 -2.86 2.22
CA TYR A 180 -19.84 -2.08 3.40
C TYR A 180 -20.94 -1.03 3.12
N LYS A 181 -20.91 -0.36 1.97
CA LYS A 181 -21.97 0.58 1.57
C LYS A 181 -23.32 -0.09 1.39
N ASN A 182 -23.33 -1.33 0.90
CA ASN A 182 -24.55 -2.11 0.72
C ASN A 182 -25.03 -2.76 2.03
N ASP A 183 -24.11 -3.12 2.91
CA ASP A 183 -24.38 -3.78 4.19
C ASP A 183 -23.39 -3.31 5.27
N GLN A 184 -23.87 -2.47 6.17
CA GLN A 184 -23.06 -1.89 7.24
C GLN A 184 -22.63 -2.89 8.32
N SER A 185 -23.20 -4.12 8.34
CA SER A 185 -22.72 -5.20 9.20
C SER A 185 -21.29 -5.65 8.84
N HIS A 186 -20.79 -5.29 7.65
CA HIS A 186 -19.41 -5.48 7.21
C HIS A 186 -18.40 -4.51 7.86
N GLY A 187 -18.80 -3.75 8.88
CA GLY A 187 -18.00 -2.65 9.47
C GLY A 187 -16.66 -3.09 10.06
N GLU A 188 -16.63 -4.14 10.87
CA GLU A 188 -15.35 -4.66 11.40
C GLU A 188 -14.50 -5.28 10.27
N GLN A 189 -15.14 -5.98 9.35
CA GLN A 189 -14.43 -6.66 8.27
C GLN A 189 -13.74 -5.69 7.30
N ILE A 190 -14.38 -4.57 6.94
CA ILE A 190 -13.74 -3.58 6.06
C ILE A 190 -12.49 -2.96 6.68
N ILE A 191 -12.47 -2.81 8.01
CA ILE A 191 -11.29 -2.32 8.73
C ILE A 191 -10.16 -3.35 8.63
N GLU A 192 -10.48 -4.62 8.84
CA GLU A 192 -9.52 -5.72 8.70
C GLU A 192 -8.99 -5.85 7.27
N ASP A 193 -9.89 -5.76 6.29
CA ASP A 193 -9.54 -5.75 4.87
C ASP A 193 -8.58 -4.61 4.52
N TYR A 194 -8.81 -3.41 5.07
CA TYR A 194 -7.93 -2.27 4.88
C TYR A 194 -6.54 -2.47 5.50
N LEU A 195 -6.50 -3.05 6.71
CA LEU A 195 -5.22 -3.37 7.36
C LEU A 195 -4.40 -4.35 6.53
N ASN A 196 -5.04 -5.44 6.11
CA ASN A 196 -4.41 -6.46 5.29
C ASN A 196 -3.95 -5.88 3.95
N ALA A 197 -4.81 -5.15 3.24
CA ALA A 197 -4.47 -4.52 1.97
C ALA A 197 -3.30 -3.53 2.12
N SER A 198 -3.26 -2.77 3.22
CA SER A 198 -2.20 -1.79 3.50
C SER A 198 -0.84 -2.44 3.77
N VAL A 199 -0.82 -3.59 4.43
CA VAL A 199 0.41 -4.38 4.63
C VAL A 199 0.83 -5.03 3.32
N TYR A 200 -0.08 -5.72 2.65
CA TYR A 200 0.25 -6.49 1.45
C TYR A 200 0.72 -5.62 0.28
N ILE A 201 0.18 -4.40 0.12
CA ILE A 201 0.66 -3.49 -0.94
C ILE A 201 2.08 -2.98 -0.66
N VAL A 202 2.50 -2.88 0.60
CA VAL A 202 3.89 -2.55 0.96
C VAL A 202 4.80 -3.72 0.64
N ASP A 203 4.42 -4.95 1.00
CA ASP A 203 5.19 -6.16 0.64
C ASP A 203 5.37 -6.30 -0.87
N VAL A 204 4.34 -5.95 -1.65
CA VAL A 204 4.41 -5.94 -3.13
C VAL A 204 5.44 -4.91 -3.62
N LEU A 205 5.46 -3.72 -3.03
CA LEU A 205 6.44 -2.68 -3.36
C LEU A 205 7.86 -3.14 -3.04
N ASP A 206 8.09 -3.70 -1.86
CA ASP A 206 9.40 -4.19 -1.42
C ASP A 206 9.90 -5.30 -2.35
N LYS A 207 9.04 -6.25 -2.71
CA LYS A 207 9.34 -7.29 -3.68
C LYS A 207 9.77 -6.73 -5.05
N TYR A 208 9.13 -5.68 -5.54
CA TYR A 208 9.54 -5.08 -6.82
C TYR A 208 10.87 -4.33 -6.69
N HIS A 209 11.16 -3.70 -5.55
CA HIS A 209 12.46 -3.12 -5.26
C HIS A 209 13.56 -4.18 -5.27
N ASP A 210 13.36 -5.29 -4.56
CA ASP A 210 14.30 -6.44 -4.55
C ASP A 210 14.54 -7.02 -5.96
N ASN A 211 13.48 -7.10 -6.77
CA ASN A 211 13.59 -7.60 -8.13
C ASN A 211 14.39 -6.63 -9.03
N ILE A 212 14.27 -5.31 -8.83
CA ILE A 212 15.10 -4.33 -9.53
C ILE A 212 16.56 -4.52 -9.16
N GLU A 213 16.87 -4.62 -7.87
CA GLU A 213 18.25 -4.82 -7.41
C GLU A 213 18.86 -6.09 -8.00
N LYS A 214 18.14 -7.21 -7.95
CA LYS A 214 18.58 -8.48 -8.55
C LYS A 214 18.81 -8.39 -10.07
N CYS A 215 17.93 -7.70 -10.79
CA CYS A 215 18.08 -7.49 -12.22
C CYS A 215 19.29 -6.61 -12.53
N LEU A 216 19.50 -5.53 -11.78
CA LEU A 216 20.64 -4.63 -11.99
C LEU A 216 21.98 -5.30 -11.65
N GLN A 217 22.01 -6.10 -10.58
CA GLN A 217 23.18 -6.90 -10.22
C GLN A 217 23.54 -7.88 -11.34
N LYS A 218 22.56 -8.66 -11.83
CA LYS A 218 22.77 -9.58 -12.95
C LYS A 218 23.24 -8.88 -14.21
N TYR A 219 22.65 -7.73 -14.52
CA TYR A 219 23.09 -6.93 -15.66
C TYR A 219 24.53 -6.47 -15.55
N ALA A 220 24.96 -6.09 -14.33
CA ALA A 220 26.34 -5.70 -14.06
C ALA A 220 27.33 -6.88 -14.18
N GLU A 221 26.90 -8.10 -13.81
CA GLU A 221 27.72 -9.31 -13.84
C GLU A 221 27.76 -9.98 -15.24
N GLU A 222 26.63 -10.10 -15.90
CA GLU A 222 26.43 -10.92 -17.12
C GLU A 222 26.27 -10.06 -18.39
N GLY A 223 25.88 -8.78 -18.26
CA GLY A 223 25.69 -7.86 -19.39
C GLY A 223 24.44 -8.15 -20.26
N ASP A 224 23.50 -9.01 -19.83
CA ASP A 224 22.31 -9.34 -20.62
C ASP A 224 21.33 -8.14 -20.64
N PRO A 225 21.04 -7.52 -21.81
CA PRO A 225 20.10 -6.42 -21.91
C PRO A 225 18.69 -6.72 -21.38
N LYS A 226 18.31 -8.01 -21.33
CA LYS A 226 17.00 -8.41 -20.78
C LYS A 226 16.85 -8.04 -19.30
N ASP A 227 17.93 -8.07 -18.53
CA ASP A 227 17.88 -7.75 -17.11
C ASP A 227 17.66 -6.26 -16.89
N SER A 228 18.29 -5.38 -17.68
CA SER A 228 17.99 -3.94 -17.66
C SER A 228 16.54 -3.66 -18.08
N ILE A 229 16.02 -4.34 -19.11
CA ILE A 229 14.63 -4.21 -19.56
C ILE A 229 13.66 -4.68 -18.44
N ASN A 230 13.98 -5.75 -17.74
CA ASN A 230 13.16 -6.27 -16.64
C ASN A 230 13.18 -5.32 -15.44
N ALA A 231 14.33 -4.75 -15.08
CA ALA A 231 14.41 -3.70 -14.05
C ALA A 231 13.49 -2.50 -14.40
N GLY A 232 13.49 -2.06 -15.67
CA GLY A 232 12.58 -1.01 -16.15
C GLY A 232 11.10 -1.38 -16.07
N LYS A 233 10.74 -2.66 -16.25
CA LYS A 233 9.36 -3.13 -16.05
C LYS A 233 8.96 -3.08 -14.57
N TYR A 234 9.83 -3.56 -13.67
CA TYR A 234 9.56 -3.49 -12.23
C TYR A 234 9.46 -2.04 -11.72
N SER A 235 10.24 -1.12 -12.26
CA SER A 235 10.10 0.31 -11.94
C SER A 235 8.69 0.84 -12.26
N LYS A 236 8.14 0.49 -13.42
CA LYS A 236 6.75 0.85 -13.78
C LYS A 236 5.72 0.18 -12.86
N MET A 237 6.00 -1.04 -12.40
CA MET A 237 5.13 -1.74 -11.44
C MET A 237 5.16 -1.06 -10.07
N ILE A 238 6.30 -0.53 -9.63
CA ILE A 238 6.41 0.29 -8.41
C ILE A 238 5.51 1.53 -8.52
N ASP A 239 5.60 2.27 -9.63
CA ASP A 239 4.79 3.47 -9.81
C ASP A 239 3.29 3.14 -9.79
N ALA A 240 2.89 2.07 -10.48
CA ALA A 240 1.51 1.59 -10.46
C ALA A 240 1.07 1.12 -9.06
N SER A 241 1.94 0.44 -8.31
CA SER A 241 1.65 -0.01 -6.95
C SER A 241 1.52 1.15 -5.95
N ARG A 242 2.27 2.24 -6.15
CA ARG A 242 2.10 3.47 -5.35
C ARG A 242 0.73 4.11 -5.60
N VAL A 243 0.28 4.13 -6.86
CA VAL A 243 -1.07 4.59 -7.21
C VAL A 243 -2.11 3.67 -6.55
N ALA A 244 -1.95 2.35 -6.67
CA ALA A 244 -2.84 1.38 -6.03
C ALA A 244 -2.90 1.58 -4.51
N LYS A 245 -1.77 1.84 -3.84
CA LYS A 245 -1.74 2.18 -2.41
C LYS A 245 -2.58 3.41 -2.09
N SER A 246 -2.43 4.48 -2.86
CA SER A 246 -3.25 5.69 -2.68
C SER A 246 -4.73 5.43 -2.91
N ASN A 247 -5.08 4.55 -3.87
CA ASN A 247 -6.45 4.16 -4.13
C ASN A 247 -7.03 3.30 -3.01
N ILE A 248 -6.25 2.38 -2.41
CA ILE A 248 -6.63 1.60 -1.23
C ILE A 248 -7.03 2.54 -0.09
N ASP A 249 -6.19 3.52 0.22
CA ASP A 249 -6.46 4.52 1.25
C ASP A 249 -7.74 5.31 0.92
N ALA A 250 -7.90 5.74 -0.34
CA ALA A 250 -9.07 6.49 -0.79
C ALA A 250 -10.36 5.66 -0.74
N TYR A 251 -10.35 4.39 -1.12
CA TYR A 251 -11.54 3.53 -1.06
C TYR A 251 -12.00 3.32 0.39
N PHE A 252 -11.07 3.15 1.32
CA PHE A 252 -11.40 3.05 2.73
C PHE A 252 -11.97 4.36 3.28
N ILE A 253 -11.32 5.49 3.04
CA ILE A 253 -11.79 6.81 3.48
C ILE A 253 -13.20 7.10 2.91
N ASN A 254 -13.40 6.84 1.61
CA ASN A 254 -14.68 7.12 0.93
C ASN A 254 -15.77 6.09 1.22
N SER A 255 -15.46 5.00 1.92
CA SER A 255 -16.48 4.02 2.33
C SER A 255 -17.42 4.55 3.42
N GLY A 256 -16.93 5.49 4.24
CA GLY A 256 -17.60 6.00 5.44
C GLY A 256 -17.28 5.21 6.71
N ALA A 257 -16.46 4.15 6.63
CA ALA A 257 -16.01 3.38 7.79
C ALA A 257 -14.79 4.01 8.49
N ALA A 258 -14.20 5.04 7.91
CA ALA A 258 -12.92 5.61 8.33
C ALA A 258 -13.05 6.87 9.17
N SER A 259 -14.26 7.33 9.53
CA SER A 259 -14.37 8.49 10.41
C SER A 259 -13.91 8.12 11.82
N CYS A 260 -13.24 9.07 12.48
CA CYS A 260 -12.74 8.83 13.84
C CYS A 260 -13.87 8.57 14.84
N GLU A 261 -15.04 9.16 14.62
CA GLU A 261 -16.23 8.97 15.43
C GLU A 261 -16.81 7.56 15.25
N ASP A 262 -16.85 7.04 14.00
CA ASP A 262 -17.33 5.68 13.73
C ASP A 262 -16.38 4.63 14.29
N LEU A 263 -15.07 4.82 14.14
CA LEU A 263 -14.06 3.94 14.73
C LEU A 263 -14.14 3.92 16.25
N ASP A 264 -14.31 5.08 16.87
CA ASP A 264 -14.48 5.18 18.33
C ASP A 264 -15.73 4.43 18.79
N ARG A 265 -16.85 4.63 18.10
CA ARG A 265 -18.11 3.93 18.38
C ARG A 265 -18.00 2.42 18.24
N ILE A 266 -17.25 1.93 17.23
CA ILE A 266 -17.05 0.50 16.98
C ILE A 266 -16.14 -0.10 18.07
N TYR A 267 -15.02 0.56 18.36
CA TYR A 267 -13.98 -0.02 19.20
C TYR A 267 -14.17 0.24 20.69
N ALA A 268 -14.71 1.39 21.13
CA ALA A 268 -14.78 1.73 22.54
C ALA A 268 -15.51 0.68 23.41
N PRO A 269 -16.65 0.10 23.00
CA PRO A 269 -17.30 -0.98 23.77
C PRO A 269 -16.44 -2.24 23.85
N LEU A 270 -15.74 -2.58 22.77
CA LEU A 270 -14.98 -3.83 22.65
C LEU A 270 -13.65 -3.81 23.40
N ILE A 271 -13.09 -2.61 23.69
CA ILE A 271 -11.82 -2.48 24.40
C ILE A 271 -11.95 -2.97 25.83
N GLU A 272 -13.04 -2.64 26.53
CA GLU A 272 -13.24 -3.07 27.91
C GLU A 272 -13.40 -4.61 28.00
N GLU A 273 -14.04 -5.21 26.98
CA GLU A 273 -14.20 -6.66 26.88
C GLU A 273 -12.86 -7.38 26.55
N ASN A 274 -11.94 -6.67 25.88
CA ASN A 274 -10.64 -7.19 25.41
C ASN A 274 -9.43 -6.55 26.10
N LYS A 275 -9.61 -5.96 27.28
CA LYS A 275 -8.54 -5.24 28.00
C LYS A 275 -7.31 -6.09 28.35
N ASP A 276 -7.50 -7.40 28.47
CA ASP A 276 -6.41 -8.36 28.76
C ASP A 276 -5.87 -9.03 27.48
N ASN A 277 -6.39 -8.65 26.28
CA ASN A 277 -5.96 -9.20 24.99
C ASN A 277 -5.02 -8.23 24.27
N ILE A 278 -3.71 -8.42 24.48
CA ILE A 278 -2.68 -7.53 23.93
C ILE A 278 -2.69 -7.47 22.38
N GLU A 279 -3.02 -8.57 21.72
CA GLU A 279 -3.08 -8.64 20.25
C GLU A 279 -4.24 -7.75 19.74
N TYR A 280 -5.40 -7.85 20.34
CA TYR A 280 -6.55 -7.01 20.00
C TYR A 280 -6.28 -5.52 20.26
N LEU A 281 -5.73 -5.19 21.43
CA LEU A 281 -5.40 -3.80 21.78
C LEU A 281 -4.40 -3.20 20.79
N ASN A 282 -3.34 -3.93 20.46
CA ASN A 282 -2.34 -3.48 19.49
C ASN A 282 -2.93 -3.34 18.06
N LYS A 283 -3.88 -4.19 17.67
CA LYS A 283 -4.64 -4.05 16.42
C LYS A 283 -5.38 -2.71 16.41
N VAL A 284 -6.18 -2.41 17.43
CA VAL A 284 -6.93 -1.14 17.54
C VAL A 284 -6.02 0.07 17.51
N ILE A 285 -4.94 0.07 18.31
CA ILE A 285 -3.94 1.13 18.34
C ILE A 285 -3.33 1.36 16.95
N THR A 286 -3.02 0.28 16.25
CA THR A 286 -2.41 0.38 14.91
C THR A 286 -3.37 1.01 13.90
N VAL A 287 -4.62 0.55 13.86
CA VAL A 287 -5.67 1.09 12.97
C VAL A 287 -5.87 2.57 13.23
N MET A 288 -6.16 2.92 14.47
CA MET A 288 -6.51 4.30 14.81
C MET A 288 -5.33 5.26 14.62
N ALA A 289 -4.08 4.80 14.88
CA ALA A 289 -2.89 5.59 14.58
C ALA A 289 -2.67 5.79 13.07
N MET A 290 -2.89 4.78 12.24
CA MET A 290 -2.80 4.88 10.78
C MET A 290 -3.79 5.89 10.22
N LEU A 291 -5.01 5.92 10.77
CA LEU A 291 -6.07 6.83 10.37
C LEU A 291 -6.00 8.18 11.06
N ARG A 292 -4.97 8.44 11.86
CA ARG A 292 -4.76 9.69 12.63
C ARG A 292 -5.86 9.98 13.66
N CYS A 293 -6.58 8.95 14.09
CA CYS A 293 -7.65 9.03 15.10
C CYS A 293 -7.10 8.89 16.54
N THR A 294 -5.98 9.51 16.82
CA THR A 294 -5.24 9.35 18.09
C THR A 294 -5.80 10.15 19.26
N ASN A 295 -6.84 10.96 19.01
CA ASN A 295 -7.52 11.74 20.06
C ASN A 295 -8.78 11.04 20.59
N GLN A 296 -9.18 9.92 19.99
CA GLN A 296 -10.38 9.20 20.36
C GLN A 296 -10.20 8.36 21.62
N ASP A 297 -11.28 8.20 22.39
CA ASP A 297 -11.23 7.52 23.68
C ASP A 297 -10.86 6.03 23.54
N ALA A 298 -11.30 5.38 22.47
CA ALA A 298 -10.90 4.00 22.14
C ALA A 298 -9.37 3.87 21.97
N TYR A 299 -8.74 4.77 21.18
CA TYR A 299 -7.29 4.76 21.02
C TYR A 299 -6.54 4.93 22.33
N LEU A 300 -6.99 5.93 23.13
CA LEU A 300 -6.35 6.27 24.39
C LEU A 300 -6.50 5.14 25.43
N ALA A 301 -7.69 4.50 25.50
CA ALA A 301 -7.94 3.37 26.39
C ALA A 301 -7.15 2.12 25.99
N ALA A 302 -7.20 1.77 24.69
CA ALA A 302 -6.43 0.64 24.18
C ALA A 302 -4.92 0.80 24.43
N SER A 303 -4.40 2.03 24.26
CA SER A 303 -2.99 2.32 24.49
C SER A 303 -2.59 2.19 25.96
N GLU A 304 -3.46 2.64 26.88
CA GLU A 304 -3.22 2.54 28.33
C GLU A 304 -3.19 1.09 28.75
N TYR A 305 -4.23 0.29 28.42
CA TYR A 305 -4.26 -1.14 28.75
C TYR A 305 -3.09 -1.91 28.11
N ALA A 306 -2.81 -1.67 26.83
CA ALA A 306 -1.70 -2.36 26.16
C ALA A 306 -0.35 -2.05 26.80
N PHE A 307 -0.12 -0.80 27.23
CA PHE A 307 1.12 -0.42 27.89
C PHE A 307 1.25 -1.02 29.29
N GLU A 308 0.15 -1.22 30.00
CA GLU A 308 0.13 -1.78 31.35
C GLU A 308 0.37 -3.30 31.36
N ILE A 309 -0.22 -4.04 30.40
CA ILE A 309 -0.18 -5.51 30.39
C ILE A 309 0.99 -6.09 29.59
N ASP A 310 1.55 -5.33 28.61
CA ASP A 310 2.63 -5.83 27.76
C ASP A 310 4.00 -5.65 28.45
N PRO A 311 4.73 -6.71 28.75
CA PRO A 311 6.09 -6.59 29.28
C PRO A 311 7.06 -5.90 28.31
N ASN A 312 6.73 -5.84 27.02
CA ASN A 312 7.50 -5.16 25.98
C ASN A 312 6.60 -4.23 25.16
N PRO A 313 6.10 -3.13 25.74
CA PRO A 313 5.11 -2.29 25.10
C PRO A 313 5.60 -1.68 23.79
N THR A 314 4.69 -1.49 22.85
CA THR A 314 5.02 -0.92 21.56
C THR A 314 5.23 0.61 21.65
N SER A 315 6.02 1.16 20.72
CA SER A 315 6.15 2.61 20.51
C SER A 315 4.79 3.31 20.35
N LYS A 316 3.85 2.66 19.64
CA LYS A 316 2.51 3.19 19.42
C LYS A 316 1.67 3.26 20.71
N ALA A 317 1.74 2.24 21.56
CA ALA A 317 1.08 2.24 22.86
C ALA A 317 1.62 3.37 23.75
N ALA A 318 2.95 3.51 23.82
CA ALA A 318 3.57 4.62 24.53
C ALA A 318 3.14 6.01 24.01
N MET A 319 3.03 6.18 22.68
CA MET A 319 2.50 7.42 22.09
C MET A 319 1.06 7.68 22.52
N GLY A 320 0.21 6.66 22.56
CA GLY A 320 -1.18 6.77 23.01
C GLY A 320 -1.28 7.19 24.47
N CYS A 321 -0.47 6.59 25.35
CA CYS A 321 -0.37 7.04 26.74
C CYS A 321 0.04 8.52 26.83
N GLY A 322 1.05 8.93 26.04
CA GLY A 322 1.46 10.33 25.97
C GLY A 322 0.32 11.26 25.58
N TYR A 323 -0.46 10.92 24.56
CA TYR A 323 -1.64 11.71 24.15
C TYR A 323 -2.73 11.73 25.24
N ARG A 324 -2.95 10.63 25.96
CA ARG A 324 -3.94 10.56 27.05
C ARG A 324 -3.56 11.50 28.20
N TYR A 325 -2.30 11.50 28.65
CA TYR A 325 -1.82 12.42 29.67
C TYR A 325 -1.83 13.88 29.17
N PHE A 326 -1.48 14.10 27.91
CA PHE A 326 -1.57 15.42 27.28
C PHE A 326 -3.02 15.96 27.28
N LYS A 327 -4.02 15.13 26.92
CA LYS A 327 -5.43 15.48 26.96
C LYS A 327 -5.92 15.79 28.39
N ARG A 328 -5.35 15.13 29.39
CA ARG A 328 -5.61 15.39 30.83
C ARG A 328 -4.89 16.64 31.38
N GLY A 329 -4.01 17.25 30.58
CA GLY A 329 -3.22 18.42 30.98
C GLY A 329 -1.95 18.10 31.78
N ASP A 330 -1.62 16.83 31.98
CA ASP A 330 -0.38 16.39 32.62
C ASP A 330 0.76 16.33 31.58
N ILE A 331 1.30 17.52 31.31
CA ILE A 331 2.29 17.69 30.23
C ILE A 331 3.61 16.96 30.54
N ASP A 332 4.03 16.91 31.78
CA ASP A 332 5.32 16.30 32.13
C ASP A 332 5.25 14.78 31.93
N LYS A 333 4.21 14.12 32.42
CA LYS A 333 3.96 12.72 32.15
C LYS A 333 3.77 12.42 30.66
N ALA A 334 3.05 13.28 29.95
CA ALA A 334 2.90 13.12 28.49
C ALA A 334 4.25 13.08 27.79
N MET A 335 5.18 13.97 28.18
CA MET A 335 6.52 14.02 27.58
C MET A 335 7.38 12.78 27.94
N GLU A 336 7.25 12.24 29.16
CA GLU A 336 7.91 10.98 29.53
C GLU A 336 7.48 9.82 28.63
N TYR A 337 6.17 9.69 28.36
CA TYR A 337 5.66 8.66 27.47
C TYR A 337 6.05 8.89 26.00
N PHE A 338 6.11 10.13 25.53
CA PHE A 338 6.58 10.43 24.18
C PHE A 338 8.07 10.12 24.01
N ASP A 339 8.90 10.42 25.01
CA ASP A 339 10.30 10.02 24.98
C ASP A 339 10.45 8.48 25.01
N ARG A 340 9.64 7.80 25.81
CA ARG A 340 9.60 6.34 25.83
C ARG A 340 9.20 5.75 24.48
N ALA A 341 8.24 6.36 23.79
CA ALA A 341 7.84 5.96 22.45
C ALA A 341 8.99 6.07 21.42
N ILE A 342 9.77 7.16 21.50
CA ILE A 342 10.96 7.34 20.66
C ILE A 342 12.03 6.31 20.97
N GLU A 343 12.24 5.95 22.23
CA GLU A 343 13.19 4.89 22.62
C GLU A 343 12.79 3.53 22.08
N LEU A 344 11.51 3.17 22.21
CA LEU A 344 10.95 1.88 21.80
C LEU A 344 10.87 1.71 20.28
N GLU A 345 10.87 2.80 19.49
CA GLU A 345 10.79 2.71 18.04
C GLU A 345 12.08 2.19 17.43
N THR A 346 11.98 1.13 16.64
CA THR A 346 13.12 0.47 15.99
C THR A 346 13.39 0.99 14.59
N SER A 347 12.35 1.40 13.87
CA SER A 347 12.48 1.98 12.54
C SER A 347 13.06 3.40 12.61
N VAL A 348 14.19 3.62 11.96
CA VAL A 348 14.84 4.95 11.89
C VAL A 348 13.91 6.01 11.29
N THR A 349 13.15 5.65 10.28
CA THR A 349 12.18 6.55 9.62
C THR A 349 11.06 6.93 10.59
N ASN A 350 10.41 5.94 11.23
CA ASN A 350 9.35 6.19 12.20
C ASN A 350 9.87 6.96 13.41
N LYS A 351 11.08 6.64 13.90
CA LYS A 351 11.73 7.37 14.99
C LYS A 351 11.94 8.84 14.65
N SER A 352 12.32 9.15 13.42
CA SER A 352 12.42 10.52 12.92
C SER A 352 11.06 11.23 12.93
N GLU A 353 10.01 10.54 12.48
CA GLU A 353 8.64 11.08 12.50
C GLU A 353 8.12 11.33 13.91
N LEU A 354 8.42 10.43 14.86
CA LEU A 354 8.06 10.62 16.27
C LEU A 354 8.77 11.84 16.86
N CYS A 355 10.06 12.00 16.62
CA CYS A 355 10.80 13.19 17.03
C CYS A 355 10.17 14.47 16.46
N TYR A 356 9.74 14.46 15.20
CA TYR A 356 9.03 15.58 14.59
C TYR A 356 7.69 15.86 15.27
N LYS A 357 6.88 14.85 15.55
CA LYS A 357 5.59 15.01 16.27
C LYS A 357 5.79 15.63 17.67
N VAL A 358 6.81 15.18 18.39
CA VAL A 358 7.15 15.76 19.70
C VAL A 358 7.65 17.20 19.57
N ALA A 359 8.40 17.52 18.51
CA ALA A 359 8.81 18.88 18.22
C ALA A 359 7.59 19.80 17.97
N ASP A 360 6.60 19.32 17.22
CA ASP A 360 5.36 20.05 16.95
C ASP A 360 4.55 20.30 18.24
N ILE A 361 4.43 19.29 19.10
CA ILE A 361 3.78 19.44 20.41
C ILE A 361 4.48 20.52 21.24
N TYR A 362 5.82 20.49 21.35
CA TYR A 362 6.57 21.51 22.08
C TYR A 362 6.44 22.90 21.46
N TYR A 363 6.38 22.99 20.12
CA TYR A 363 6.14 24.24 19.42
C TYR A 363 4.78 24.85 19.82
N ASN A 364 3.72 24.05 19.79
CA ASN A 364 2.36 24.45 20.15
C ASN A 364 2.23 24.81 21.64
N LEU A 365 3.11 24.27 22.49
CA LEU A 365 3.25 24.67 23.89
C LEU A 365 4.14 25.91 24.12
N ASN A 366 4.58 26.58 23.05
CA ASN A 366 5.53 27.71 23.09
C ASN A 366 6.90 27.39 23.73
N LYS A 367 7.24 26.09 23.87
CA LYS A 367 8.53 25.64 24.39
C LYS A 367 9.54 25.50 23.21
N TYR A 368 9.82 26.61 22.53
CA TYR A 368 10.57 26.67 21.27
C TYR A 368 11.98 26.07 21.34
N GLY A 369 12.67 26.19 22.47
CA GLY A 369 13.98 25.55 22.68
C GLY A 369 13.92 24.02 22.57
N LYS A 370 12.96 23.41 23.28
CA LYS A 370 12.72 21.94 23.21
C LYS A 370 12.22 21.53 21.83
N ALA A 371 11.32 22.29 21.22
CA ALA A 371 10.84 22.06 19.86
C ALA A 371 12.00 21.95 18.85
N ARG A 372 12.95 22.90 18.88
CA ARG A 372 14.16 22.86 18.03
C ARG A 372 15.01 21.60 18.29
N THR A 373 15.20 21.24 19.57
CA THR A 373 15.99 20.06 19.93
C THR A 373 15.40 18.78 19.29
N TYR A 374 14.10 18.60 19.40
CA TYR A 374 13.45 17.40 18.82
C TYR A 374 13.39 17.45 17.30
N ALA A 375 13.19 18.62 16.69
CA ALA A 375 13.30 18.78 15.24
C ALA A 375 14.70 18.48 14.73
N GLN A 376 15.75 18.84 15.47
CA GLN A 376 17.14 18.47 15.13
C GLN A 376 17.40 16.98 15.30
N LYS A 377 16.83 16.31 16.33
CA LYS A 377 16.87 14.84 16.47
C LYS A 377 16.22 14.17 15.25
N ALA A 378 15.07 14.68 14.80
CA ALA A 378 14.42 14.16 13.59
C ALA A 378 15.31 14.27 12.35
N LEU A 379 15.98 15.42 12.14
CA LEU A 379 16.91 15.62 11.01
C LEU A 379 18.18 14.79 11.10
N ALA A 380 18.66 14.50 12.31
CA ALA A 380 19.81 13.62 12.51
C ALA A 380 19.49 12.18 12.08
N LEU A 381 18.24 11.74 12.24
CA LEU A 381 17.75 10.43 11.82
C LEU A 381 17.39 10.40 10.32
N ASN A 382 16.79 11.48 9.80
CA ASN A 382 16.38 11.60 8.40
C ASN A 382 16.65 13.01 7.87
N SER A 383 17.79 13.23 7.26
CA SER A 383 18.21 14.53 6.70
C SER A 383 17.38 15.00 5.50
N LYS A 384 16.58 14.11 4.90
CA LYS A 384 15.67 14.42 3.78
C LYS A 384 14.25 14.78 4.22
N TYR A 385 13.98 14.83 5.51
CA TYR A 385 12.67 15.18 6.05
C TYR A 385 12.51 16.69 6.12
N GLY A 386 11.64 17.27 5.29
CA GLY A 386 11.49 18.74 5.16
C GLY A 386 10.76 19.41 6.34
N ALA A 387 9.74 18.75 6.90
CA ALA A 387 8.88 19.32 7.94
C ALA A 387 9.64 19.78 9.21
N PRO A 388 10.64 19.08 9.75
CA PRO A 388 11.42 19.56 10.88
C PRO A 388 12.16 20.88 10.61
N HIS A 389 12.59 21.14 9.37
CA HIS A 389 13.18 22.43 9.02
C HIS A 389 12.18 23.59 9.13
N ILE A 390 10.90 23.32 8.80
CA ILE A 390 9.81 24.30 8.94
C ILE A 390 9.63 24.66 10.43
N ILE A 391 9.51 23.66 11.32
CA ILE A 391 9.39 23.92 12.77
C ILE A 391 10.58 24.71 13.29
N ILE A 392 11.81 24.41 12.87
CA ILE A 392 12.99 25.18 13.28
C ILE A 392 12.88 26.65 12.84
N ALA A 393 12.44 26.90 11.60
CA ALA A 393 12.22 28.24 11.09
C ALA A 393 11.14 28.99 11.88
N GLN A 394 10.02 28.33 12.18
CA GLN A 394 8.94 28.89 12.97
C GLN A 394 9.38 29.19 14.41
N CYS A 395 10.19 28.31 15.03
CA CYS A 395 10.77 28.59 16.36
C CYS A 395 11.69 29.80 16.35
N TYR A 396 12.50 30.00 15.30
CA TYR A 396 13.32 31.20 15.15
C TYR A 396 12.44 32.45 15.01
N ALA A 397 11.42 32.41 14.17
CA ALA A 397 10.51 33.52 13.99
C ALA A 397 9.78 33.88 15.29
N ALA A 398 9.32 32.89 16.06
CA ALA A 398 8.65 33.10 17.34
C ALA A 398 9.56 33.67 18.44
N THR A 399 10.88 33.56 18.27
CA THR A 399 11.89 34.10 19.21
C THR A 399 12.73 35.22 18.58
N SER A 400 12.19 35.95 17.61
CA SER A 400 12.89 36.95 16.84
C SER A 400 13.18 38.25 17.62
N SER A 401 12.38 38.55 18.66
CA SER A 401 12.57 39.75 19.52
C SER A 401 13.59 39.45 20.61
N TRP A 402 14.86 39.43 20.29
CA TRP A 402 15.96 39.11 21.22
C TRP A 402 16.91 40.28 21.48
N SER A 403 16.72 41.40 20.78
CA SER A 403 17.52 42.62 20.89
C SER A 403 16.61 43.86 20.94
N ASP A 404 17.11 44.94 21.51
CA ASP A 404 16.45 46.26 21.42
C ASP A 404 16.59 46.90 20.03
N ASP A 405 17.48 46.37 19.19
CA ASP A 405 17.67 46.80 17.80
C ASP A 405 16.80 45.97 16.86
N ASN A 406 15.80 46.61 16.27
CA ASN A 406 14.91 45.98 15.30
C ASN A 406 15.64 45.44 14.06
N THR A 407 16.77 46.05 13.68
CA THR A 407 17.56 45.55 12.52
C THR A 407 18.18 44.19 12.84
N LEU A 408 18.68 44.03 14.07
CA LEU A 408 19.21 42.75 14.53
C LEU A 408 18.09 41.70 14.65
N ASN A 409 16.93 42.09 15.18
CA ASN A 409 15.76 41.17 15.23
C ASN A 409 15.33 40.72 13.85
N ASN A 410 15.34 41.63 12.86
CA ASN A 410 15.01 41.31 11.48
C ASN A 410 16.00 40.32 10.84
N CYS A 411 17.27 40.29 11.28
CA CYS A 411 18.25 39.30 10.80
C CYS A 411 17.82 37.85 11.08
N THR A 412 16.99 37.61 12.08
CA THR A 412 16.44 36.27 12.38
C THR A 412 15.63 35.72 11.22
N TYR A 413 14.92 36.57 10.49
CA TYR A 413 14.10 36.12 9.36
C TYR A 413 14.93 35.60 8.18
N TYR A 414 16.17 36.04 8.00
CA TYR A 414 17.07 35.44 7.01
C TYR A 414 17.38 33.99 7.35
N LEU A 415 17.60 33.68 8.64
CA LEU A 415 17.79 32.31 9.10
C LEU A 415 16.54 31.47 8.89
N CYS A 416 15.35 32.06 9.10
CA CYS A 416 14.08 31.40 8.83
C CYS A 416 13.95 31.04 7.34
N ILE A 417 14.21 32.02 6.46
CA ILE A 417 14.14 31.81 5.00
C ILE A 417 15.16 30.75 4.53
N ASP A 418 16.39 30.79 5.02
CA ASP A 418 17.42 29.79 4.68
C ASP A 418 16.96 28.39 5.09
N ARG A 419 16.37 28.23 6.28
CA ARG A 419 15.82 26.97 6.74
C ARG A 419 14.65 26.48 5.88
N LEU A 420 13.77 27.36 5.44
CA LEU A 420 12.64 27.04 4.59
C LEU A 420 13.07 26.68 3.17
N GLU A 421 14.06 27.38 2.62
CA GLU A 421 14.68 26.99 1.32
C GLU A 421 15.35 25.61 1.43
N ARG A 422 16.01 25.33 2.55
CA ARG A 422 16.54 23.99 2.81
C ARG A 422 15.44 22.94 2.87
N ALA A 423 14.31 23.20 3.56
CA ALA A 423 13.17 22.32 3.61
C ALA A 423 12.71 21.92 2.18
N LYS A 424 12.51 22.90 1.31
CA LYS A 424 12.09 22.72 -0.08
C LYS A 424 13.10 21.92 -0.91
N SER A 425 14.39 22.10 -0.63
CA SER A 425 15.46 21.43 -1.37
C SER A 425 15.59 19.94 -1.06
N VAL A 426 15.29 19.55 0.19
CA VAL A 426 15.40 18.16 0.64
C VAL A 426 14.09 17.38 0.53
N ASP A 427 12.95 18.09 0.58
CA ASP A 427 11.63 17.49 0.53
C ASP A 427 10.66 18.37 -0.28
N PRO A 428 10.42 18.03 -1.55
CA PRO A 428 9.49 18.78 -2.39
C PRO A 428 8.05 18.81 -1.88
N SER A 429 7.64 17.88 -1.02
CA SER A 429 6.25 17.78 -0.51
C SER A 429 5.88 18.97 0.36
N VAL A 430 6.85 19.58 1.06
CA VAL A 430 6.64 20.74 1.94
C VAL A 430 6.78 22.09 1.23
N ARG A 431 7.03 22.10 -0.08
CA ARG A 431 7.30 23.33 -0.87
C ARG A 431 6.22 24.39 -0.68
N ARG A 432 4.95 24.01 -0.82
CA ARG A 432 3.82 24.93 -0.73
C ARG A 432 3.73 25.64 0.63
N GLU A 433 3.98 24.91 1.71
CA GLU A 433 3.98 25.44 3.06
C GLU A 433 5.16 26.37 3.30
N ALA A 434 6.36 25.93 2.91
CA ALA A 434 7.56 26.72 3.03
C ALA A 434 7.47 28.04 2.23
N ASP A 435 6.93 28.02 0.99
CA ASP A 435 6.75 29.24 0.18
C ASP A 435 5.80 30.24 0.85
N LYS A 436 4.71 29.76 1.47
CA LYS A 436 3.81 30.64 2.24
C LYS A 436 4.51 31.31 3.41
N LEU A 437 5.32 30.56 4.17
CA LEU A 437 6.05 31.10 5.31
C LEU A 437 7.15 32.06 4.85
N ILE A 438 7.89 31.77 3.78
CA ILE A 438 8.87 32.68 3.20
C ILE A 438 8.20 34.02 2.84
N ALA A 439 7.05 33.97 2.16
CA ALA A 439 6.32 35.19 1.81
C ALA A 439 5.92 36.01 3.04
N SER A 440 5.50 35.34 4.14
CA SER A 440 5.11 36.01 5.38
C SER A 440 6.30 36.63 6.13
N TYR A 441 7.51 36.07 6.00
CA TYR A 441 8.72 36.58 6.66
C TYR A 441 9.41 37.69 5.88
N ILE A 442 9.23 37.79 4.59
CA ILE A 442 9.72 38.90 3.78
C ILE A 442 8.96 40.20 4.11
N LEU A 443 7.67 40.14 4.33
CA LEU A 443 6.83 41.32 4.60
C LEU A 443 7.15 42.04 5.92
N PRO A 444 7.30 41.35 7.08
CA PRO A 444 7.62 42.01 8.37
C PRO A 444 9.03 42.57 8.42
N SER A 445 9.97 41.96 7.69
CA SER A 445 11.38 42.37 7.73
C SER A 445 11.69 43.70 7.05
N GLY A 446 10.72 44.28 6.30
CA GLY A 446 10.94 45.52 5.55
C GLY A 446 12.05 45.44 4.48
N VAL A 447 12.56 44.24 4.23
CA VAL A 447 13.59 43.99 3.23
C VAL A 447 12.96 43.95 1.85
N THR A 448 12.78 45.16 1.29
CA THR A 448 12.54 45.25 -0.16
C THR A 448 13.84 44.92 -0.88
N ARG A 449 13.72 44.27 -2.04
CA ARG A 449 14.83 43.93 -2.94
C ARG A 449 15.81 45.07 -3.27
N ASN A 450 15.48 46.28 -2.85
CA ASN A 450 16.24 47.53 -3.15
C ASN A 450 17.24 47.96 -2.08
N SER A 451 17.38 47.29 -0.94
CA SER A 451 18.33 47.71 0.10
C SER A 451 19.74 47.15 -0.03
N GLY A 452 20.21 46.88 -1.25
CA GLY A 452 21.62 46.59 -1.50
C GLY A 452 22.16 45.25 -1.01
N VAL A 453 21.36 44.48 -0.30
CA VAL A 453 21.67 43.08 0.09
C VAL A 453 21.21 42.18 -1.04
N ARG A 454 22.14 41.80 -1.92
CA ARG A 454 21.89 40.72 -2.88
C ARG A 454 21.64 39.44 -2.09
N VAL A 455 20.42 39.01 -2.04
CA VAL A 455 20.11 37.61 -1.74
C VAL A 455 20.57 36.82 -2.99
N SER A 456 21.79 36.33 -2.99
CA SER A 456 22.31 35.51 -4.06
C SER A 456 21.62 34.15 -3.97
N THR A 457 20.80 33.84 -4.94
CA THR A 457 20.37 32.46 -5.21
C THR A 457 21.57 31.71 -5.77
N GLY A 458 22.34 31.07 -4.89
CA GLY A 458 23.43 30.16 -5.27
C GLY A 458 24.84 30.74 -5.08
N SER A 459 25.58 30.07 -4.26
CA SER A 459 27.04 30.04 -4.09
C SER A 459 27.78 31.15 -3.33
N ASP A 460 27.23 32.32 -3.06
CA ASP A 460 27.91 33.26 -2.20
C ASP A 460 27.45 33.15 -0.75
N ARG A 461 28.21 32.41 0.04
CA ARG A 461 28.01 32.30 1.50
C ARG A 461 28.25 33.68 2.14
N VAL A 462 27.19 34.40 2.41
CA VAL A 462 27.24 35.42 3.44
C VAL A 462 27.55 34.71 4.75
N LYS A 463 28.76 34.84 5.27
CA LYS A 463 29.10 34.41 6.61
C LYS A 463 28.21 35.22 7.56
N ALA A 464 27.11 34.64 8.02
CA ALA A 464 26.41 35.17 9.16
C ALA A 464 27.43 35.29 10.31
N PRO A 465 27.41 36.35 11.09
CA PRO A 465 28.27 36.42 12.27
C PRO A 465 28.02 35.17 13.10
N VAL A 466 29.06 34.40 13.35
CA VAL A 466 29.03 33.26 14.24
C VAL A 466 28.65 33.82 15.59
N LEU A 467 27.40 33.63 16.01
CA LEU A 467 26.99 33.84 17.39
C LEU A 467 27.78 32.82 18.22
N SER A 468 28.96 33.26 18.70
CA SER A 468 29.72 32.50 19.67
C SER A 468 28.83 32.32 20.89
N HIS A 469 28.57 31.08 21.25
CA HIS A 469 28.02 30.74 22.56
C HIS A 469 28.98 31.34 23.62
N ARG A 470 28.64 32.49 24.16
CA ARG A 470 29.18 32.90 25.44
C ARG A 470 28.51 32.01 26.47
N THR A 471 29.23 31.01 26.90
CA THR A 471 29.03 30.38 28.19
C THR A 471 29.19 31.46 29.24
N GLU A 472 28.11 31.88 29.86
CA GLU A 472 28.18 32.60 31.12
C GLU A 472 28.51 31.56 32.21
N SER A 473 29.80 31.45 32.48
CA SER A 473 30.31 31.17 33.79
C SER A 473 30.64 32.50 34.45
N THR A 474 30.25 32.65 35.70
CA THR A 474 30.44 33.67 36.71
C THR A 474 29.16 34.47 36.97
N LEU A 475 28.62 34.55 38.16
CA LEU A 475 29.23 34.77 39.46
C LEU A 475 28.23 34.65 40.62
N SER A 476 28.78 34.19 41.71
CA SER A 476 28.54 34.51 43.15
C SER A 476 27.10 34.72 43.60
#